data_639335a9d755ac3e8f4fe08c7f1d814b
#
_entry.id   639335a9d755ac3e8f4fe08c7f1d814b
#
_cell.length_a   1.000
_cell.length_b   1.000
_cell.length_c   1.000
_cell.angle_alpha   90.00
_cell.angle_beta   90.00
_cell.angle_gamma   90.00
#
_symmetry.space_group_name_H-M   'P 1'
#
loop_
_entity.id
_entity.type
_entity.pdbx_description
1 polymer ?
#
loop_
_entity_poly.entity_id
_entity_poly.type
_entity_poly.pdbx_seq_one_letter_code
_entity_poly.pdbx_strand_id
1 'polypeptide(L)'
;MPSQTPIITLTPELQVQLKEHTEGLLNNIIHTNLRTRFVQEFDGLRKFRDAFELLKDHSAHETWECYRDSVPLTNYSTYEPFISRFLAEPCREDDVKDILSPGLPFFIAKSSGTSGKAAKLFPKYRHFIGTAPSRNPTAAKGCHILSMTYLQVIDVLRNEGNSTKVVVTASSSGTVRMQHDLTIEKDAEVIKMTLPNTTSPIAVGHIRNYRSFLLMHALFALAEENLTFFYATYSTLFLDLIMFMEEEWATLLNSIENGIIPDFEDMHHVREYLEPKLLPNLSRAQKLREIGESKGESGWLFKIWPELQQVKCIVSGLFATTIPKIRHYLGPEVLINSRGMGASEGYIGESCSFTDLNLFKLATKEFIEYLDIMKDPSPANLVPAWEVETGRRYEVFLTTRDGLWRYRLEDIIEVAGFDSGDGIPLLRYVERLK
;
A
#
# COMPACT_ATOMS: atom_id res chain seq x y z
N MET A 1 -4.71 20.58 5.96
CA MET A 1 -3.85 21.13 7.04
C MET A 1 -3.03 22.25 6.43
N PRO A 2 -2.77 23.39 7.11
CA PRO A 2 -1.87 24.37 6.58
C PRO A 2 -0.49 23.73 6.41
N SER A 3 0.10 23.81 5.22
CA SER A 3 1.46 23.34 4.96
C SER A 3 2.40 24.21 5.78
N GLN A 4 2.92 23.66 6.88
CA GLN A 4 4.03 24.29 7.58
C GLN A 4 5.23 24.29 6.62
N THR A 5 5.92 25.41 6.54
CA THR A 5 7.12 25.54 5.69
C THR A 5 8.18 24.55 6.20
N PRO A 6 8.74 23.69 5.35
CA PRO A 6 9.81 22.78 5.74
C PRO A 6 11.00 23.54 6.32
N ILE A 7 11.62 23.01 7.36
CA ILE A 7 12.92 23.52 7.85
C ILE A 7 14.05 22.76 7.14
N ILE A 8 15.16 23.47 6.88
CA ILE A 8 16.29 22.93 6.13
C ILE A 8 17.23 22.12 7.05
N THR A 9 17.29 22.50 8.32
CA THR A 9 18.17 21.87 9.31
C THR A 9 17.39 21.61 10.57
N LEU A 10 17.57 20.43 11.16
CA LEU A 10 16.97 20.09 12.46
C LEU A 10 17.54 20.99 13.56
N THR A 11 16.66 21.46 14.47
CA THR A 11 17.14 22.02 15.72
C THR A 11 17.68 20.90 16.62
N PRO A 12 18.56 21.18 17.57
CA PRO A 12 19.06 20.16 18.51
C PRO A 12 17.95 19.41 19.24
N GLU A 13 16.87 20.09 19.61
CA GLU A 13 15.72 19.51 20.31
C GLU A 13 14.96 18.53 19.40
N LEU A 14 14.66 18.92 18.16
CA LEU A 14 13.98 18.06 17.19
C LEU A 14 14.84 16.87 16.79
N GLN A 15 16.18 17.06 16.71
CA GLN A 15 17.10 15.97 16.43
C GLN A 15 17.10 14.92 17.54
N VAL A 16 17.13 15.34 18.80
CA VAL A 16 17.04 14.45 19.95
C VAL A 16 15.70 13.69 19.96
N GLN A 17 14.60 14.43 19.77
CA GLN A 17 13.25 13.83 19.73
C GLN A 17 13.12 12.79 18.61
N LEU A 18 13.58 13.10 17.40
CA LEU A 18 13.55 12.17 16.27
C LEU A 18 14.41 10.94 16.54
N LYS A 19 15.60 11.13 17.14
CA LYS A 19 16.50 10.04 17.52
C LYS A 19 15.82 9.10 18.52
N GLU A 20 15.33 9.62 19.64
CA GLU A 20 14.67 8.83 20.68
C GLU A 20 13.46 8.04 20.12
N HIS A 21 12.63 8.69 19.30
CA HIS A 21 11.49 8.05 18.66
C HIS A 21 11.94 6.90 17.72
N THR A 22 12.96 7.14 16.92
CA THR A 22 13.44 6.18 15.91
C THR A 22 14.18 5.00 16.55
N GLU A 23 14.99 5.26 17.60
CA GLU A 23 15.64 4.21 18.39
C GLU A 23 14.59 3.35 19.13
N GLY A 24 13.55 3.97 19.69
CA GLY A 24 12.44 3.26 20.32
C GLY A 24 11.66 2.39 19.34
N LEU A 25 11.43 2.86 18.11
CA LEU A 25 10.80 2.07 17.05
C LEU A 25 11.66 0.84 16.69
N LEU A 26 12.96 1.03 16.48
CA LEU A 26 13.88 -0.07 16.19
C LEU A 26 13.90 -1.10 17.32
N ASN A 27 13.99 -0.65 18.55
CA ASN A 27 13.97 -1.51 19.72
C ASN A 27 12.73 -2.40 19.74
N ASN A 28 11.56 -1.83 19.50
CA ASN A 28 10.29 -2.58 19.41
C ASN A 28 10.31 -3.62 18.27
N ILE A 29 10.83 -3.27 17.10
CA ILE A 29 10.94 -4.18 15.95
C ILE A 29 11.87 -5.35 16.30
N ILE A 30 13.02 -5.08 16.90
CA ILE A 30 13.99 -6.10 17.30
C ILE A 30 13.36 -7.05 18.31
N HIS A 31 12.80 -6.55 19.40
CA HIS A 31 12.18 -7.39 20.44
C HIS A 31 11.04 -8.25 19.88
N THR A 32 10.27 -7.74 18.93
CA THR A 32 9.21 -8.51 18.26
C THR A 32 9.78 -9.68 17.47
N ASN A 33 10.87 -9.46 16.72
CA ASN A 33 11.36 -10.41 15.72
C ASN A 33 12.58 -11.23 16.18
N LEU A 34 13.16 -10.93 17.34
CA LEU A 34 14.41 -11.55 17.81
C LEU A 34 14.37 -13.08 17.85
N ARG A 35 13.20 -13.66 18.14
CA ARG A 35 13.02 -15.12 18.28
C ARG A 35 12.54 -15.80 17.01
N THR A 36 12.45 -15.08 15.89
CA THR A 36 12.01 -15.66 14.61
C THR A 36 13.08 -16.58 14.03
N ARG A 37 12.65 -17.51 13.19
CA ARG A 37 13.57 -18.47 12.54
C ARG A 37 14.62 -17.78 11.70
N PHE A 38 14.26 -16.75 10.96
CA PHE A 38 15.21 -15.96 10.18
C PHE A 38 16.34 -15.44 11.07
N VAL A 39 16.00 -14.81 12.19
CA VAL A 39 17.02 -14.26 13.10
C VAL A 39 17.87 -15.37 13.72
N GLN A 40 17.28 -16.52 14.03
CA GLN A 40 18.00 -17.64 14.66
C GLN A 40 18.84 -18.44 13.68
N GLU A 41 18.39 -18.66 12.45
CA GLU A 41 19.01 -19.55 11.47
C GLU A 41 19.96 -18.81 10.50
N PHE A 42 19.76 -17.50 10.26
CA PHE A 42 20.61 -16.74 9.35
C PHE A 42 21.95 -16.40 10.00
N ASP A 43 23.03 -17.01 9.51
CA ASP A 43 24.39 -16.81 10.05
C ASP A 43 24.86 -15.35 10.04
N GLY A 44 24.40 -14.54 9.09
CA GLY A 44 24.72 -13.12 9.02
C GLY A 44 24.28 -12.32 10.24
N LEU A 45 23.26 -12.80 11.00
CA LEU A 45 22.82 -12.18 12.26
C LEU A 45 23.45 -12.79 13.52
N ARG A 46 24.39 -13.76 13.40
CA ARG A 46 25.03 -14.37 14.57
C ARG A 46 25.75 -13.33 15.43
N LYS A 47 26.56 -12.47 14.81
CA LYS A 47 27.26 -11.40 15.52
C LYS A 47 26.30 -10.49 16.30
N PHE A 48 25.14 -10.19 15.71
CA PHE A 48 24.11 -9.39 16.36
C PHE A 48 23.50 -10.14 17.55
N ARG A 49 23.11 -11.41 17.40
CA ARG A 49 22.54 -12.21 18.50
C ARG A 49 23.48 -12.27 19.68
N ASP A 50 24.75 -12.63 19.43
CA ASP A 50 25.77 -12.77 20.47
C ASP A 50 26.01 -11.45 21.20
N ALA A 51 26.05 -10.33 20.47
CA ALA A 51 26.23 -8.99 21.05
C ALA A 51 24.99 -8.53 21.82
N PHE A 52 23.78 -8.78 21.30
CA PHE A 52 22.53 -8.40 21.92
C PHE A 52 22.27 -9.12 23.26
N GLU A 53 22.64 -10.40 23.37
CA GLU A 53 22.55 -11.17 24.64
C GLU A 53 23.47 -10.61 25.75
N LEU A 54 24.51 -9.88 25.38
CA LEU A 54 25.45 -9.27 26.32
C LEU A 54 25.04 -7.87 26.79
N LEU A 55 23.97 -7.29 26.21
CA LEU A 55 23.46 -5.98 26.63
C LEU A 55 22.92 -6.06 28.08
N LYS A 56 23.23 -5.02 28.87
CA LYS A 56 22.84 -4.99 30.30
C LYS A 56 21.37 -4.65 30.50
N ASP A 57 20.91 -3.60 29.84
CA ASP A 57 19.60 -3.01 30.10
C ASP A 57 18.64 -3.12 28.89
N HIS A 58 19.13 -3.53 27.72
CA HIS A 58 18.36 -3.53 26.45
C HIS A 58 17.63 -2.20 26.18
N SER A 59 18.25 -1.09 26.58
CA SER A 59 17.72 0.24 26.29
C SER A 59 17.67 0.46 24.78
N ALA A 60 16.81 1.40 24.34
CA ALA A 60 16.68 1.70 22.92
C ALA A 60 18.02 2.15 22.30
N HIS A 61 18.81 2.93 23.04
CA HIS A 61 20.12 3.41 22.60
C HIS A 61 21.16 2.28 22.52
N GLU A 62 21.28 1.42 23.54
CA GLU A 62 22.22 0.27 23.49
C GLU A 62 21.83 -0.71 22.37
N THR A 63 20.54 -0.95 22.18
CA THR A 63 20.01 -1.76 21.08
C THR A 63 20.39 -1.17 19.72
N TRP A 64 20.26 0.17 19.54
CA TRP A 64 20.68 0.85 18.32
C TRP A 64 22.17 0.67 18.05
N GLU A 65 23.03 0.89 19.03
CA GLU A 65 24.48 0.73 18.85
C GLU A 65 24.86 -0.72 18.50
N CYS A 66 24.29 -1.69 19.21
CA CYS A 66 24.47 -3.10 18.91
C CYS A 66 24.02 -3.45 17.48
N TYR A 67 22.84 -2.97 17.08
CA TYR A 67 22.29 -3.15 15.74
C TYR A 67 23.20 -2.51 14.68
N ARG A 68 23.57 -1.24 14.87
CA ARG A 68 24.43 -0.48 13.93
C ARG A 68 25.71 -1.24 13.61
N ASP A 69 26.37 -1.79 14.62
CA ASP A 69 27.72 -2.36 14.52
C ASP A 69 27.73 -3.85 14.09
N SER A 70 26.58 -4.52 14.15
CA SER A 70 26.54 -5.98 13.97
C SER A 70 25.57 -6.50 12.91
N VAL A 71 24.55 -5.72 12.49
CA VAL A 71 23.58 -6.17 11.48
C VAL A 71 24.11 -5.89 10.06
N PRO A 72 24.20 -6.92 9.19
CA PRO A 72 24.67 -6.75 7.81
C PRO A 72 23.58 -6.16 6.90
N LEU A 73 23.99 -5.70 5.71
CA LEU A 73 23.06 -5.41 4.62
C LEU A 73 22.45 -6.71 4.09
N THR A 74 21.17 -6.69 3.79
CA THR A 74 20.45 -7.82 3.20
C THR A 74 19.74 -7.43 1.92
N ASN A 75 19.40 -8.42 1.13
CA ASN A 75 18.59 -8.30 -0.08
C ASN A 75 17.64 -9.49 -0.21
N TYR A 76 16.86 -9.57 -1.29
CA TYR A 76 15.86 -10.63 -1.44
C TYR A 76 16.46 -12.04 -1.38
N SER A 77 17.64 -12.27 -1.96
CA SER A 77 18.27 -13.60 -1.93
C SER A 77 18.59 -14.10 -0.52
N THR A 78 18.72 -13.19 0.46
CA THR A 78 18.87 -13.53 1.88
C THR A 78 17.61 -14.16 2.45
N TYR A 79 16.44 -13.73 2.01
CA TYR A 79 15.12 -14.15 2.52
C TYR A 79 14.49 -15.29 1.71
N GLU A 80 14.84 -15.42 0.45
CA GLU A 80 14.25 -16.40 -0.47
C GLU A 80 14.27 -17.84 0.08
N PRO A 81 15.36 -18.35 0.71
CA PRO A 81 15.38 -19.70 1.28
C PRO A 81 14.35 -19.91 2.42
N PHE A 82 14.00 -18.85 3.13
CA PHE A 82 13.00 -18.87 4.19
C PHE A 82 11.58 -18.76 3.65
N ILE A 83 11.37 -17.81 2.72
CA ILE A 83 10.06 -17.55 2.14
C ILE A 83 9.62 -18.71 1.25
N SER A 84 10.54 -19.36 0.52
CA SER A 84 10.24 -20.52 -0.32
C SER A 84 9.67 -21.71 0.44
N ARG A 85 9.87 -21.80 1.76
CA ARG A 85 9.25 -22.84 2.60
C ARG A 85 7.71 -22.81 2.53
N PHE A 86 7.10 -21.63 2.30
CA PHE A 86 5.66 -21.52 2.07
C PHE A 86 5.20 -22.20 0.77
N LEU A 87 6.09 -22.40 -0.19
CA LEU A 87 5.79 -23.01 -1.48
C LEU A 87 6.04 -24.53 -1.49
N ALA A 88 6.46 -25.12 -0.36
CA ALA A 88 6.64 -26.56 -0.24
C ALA A 88 5.29 -27.29 -0.26
N GLU A 89 5.27 -28.48 -0.84
CA GLU A 89 4.11 -29.37 -0.86
C GLU A 89 4.45 -30.71 -0.17
N PRO A 90 3.87 -31.01 0.98
CA PRO A 90 2.92 -30.17 1.74
C PRO A 90 3.64 -29.04 2.51
N CYS A 91 2.95 -27.88 2.61
CA CYS A 91 3.39 -26.79 3.49
C CYS A 91 2.94 -27.09 4.93
N ARG A 92 3.88 -27.24 5.86
CA ARG A 92 3.59 -27.54 7.27
C ARG A 92 3.76 -26.31 8.15
N GLU A 93 2.87 -26.14 9.14
CA GLU A 93 2.94 -25.01 10.08
C GLU A 93 4.32 -24.94 10.78
N ASP A 94 4.86 -26.09 11.20
CA ASP A 94 6.16 -26.15 11.85
C ASP A 94 7.32 -25.64 10.98
N ASP A 95 7.18 -25.65 9.66
CA ASP A 95 8.22 -25.18 8.74
C ASP A 95 8.12 -23.67 8.46
N VAL A 96 6.91 -23.09 8.61
CA VAL A 96 6.59 -21.71 8.14
C VAL A 96 6.11 -20.76 9.23
N LYS A 97 5.80 -21.25 10.43
CA LYS A 97 5.46 -20.40 11.58
C LYS A 97 6.69 -19.69 12.10
N ASP A 98 6.51 -18.45 12.52
CA ASP A 98 7.57 -17.60 13.09
C ASP A 98 8.79 -17.42 12.16
N ILE A 99 8.59 -17.46 10.83
CA ILE A 99 9.72 -17.35 9.88
C ILE A 99 10.39 -15.99 9.96
N LEU A 100 9.67 -14.91 9.64
CA LEU A 100 10.20 -13.55 9.63
C LEU A 100 9.64 -12.70 10.77
N SER A 101 8.41 -12.98 11.21
CA SER A 101 7.74 -12.34 12.33
C SER A 101 6.88 -13.38 13.05
N PRO A 102 6.49 -13.17 14.33
CA PRO A 102 5.72 -14.15 15.09
C PRO A 102 4.40 -14.56 14.46
N GLY A 103 4.09 -15.84 14.46
CA GLY A 103 2.89 -16.46 13.92
C GLY A 103 2.97 -16.78 12.44
N LEU A 104 1.79 -16.98 11.82
CA LEU A 104 1.65 -17.12 10.38
C LEU A 104 1.31 -15.75 9.76
N PRO A 105 1.78 -15.46 8.54
CA PRO A 105 1.40 -14.24 7.84
C PRO A 105 -0.09 -14.23 7.52
N PHE A 106 -0.71 -13.05 7.54
CA PHE A 106 -2.09 -12.89 7.09
C PHE A 106 -2.20 -13.09 5.57
N PHE A 107 -1.21 -12.61 4.82
CA PHE A 107 -1.06 -12.85 3.39
C PHE A 107 0.41 -12.75 2.99
N ILE A 108 0.73 -13.22 1.80
CA ILE A 108 2.04 -13.05 1.18
C ILE A 108 1.87 -12.07 0.01
N ALA A 109 2.53 -10.91 0.11
CA ALA A 109 2.54 -9.92 -0.94
C ALA A 109 3.44 -10.37 -2.10
N LYS A 110 2.90 -10.35 -3.33
CA LYS A 110 3.70 -10.57 -4.54
C LYS A 110 4.03 -9.22 -5.18
N SER A 111 5.31 -8.95 -5.40
CA SER A 111 5.76 -7.73 -6.07
C SER A 111 5.38 -7.74 -7.56
N SER A 112 5.26 -6.54 -8.17
CA SER A 112 4.87 -6.41 -9.58
C SER A 112 5.90 -6.92 -10.60
N GLY A 113 7.15 -7.18 -10.18
CA GLY A 113 8.22 -7.63 -11.08
C GLY A 113 8.59 -6.62 -12.18
N THR A 114 8.31 -5.33 -11.99
CA THR A 114 8.46 -4.26 -13.00
C THR A 114 9.89 -4.04 -13.50
N SER A 115 10.89 -4.61 -12.84
CA SER A 115 12.31 -4.49 -13.24
C SER A 115 12.82 -5.61 -14.16
N GLY A 116 11.92 -6.43 -14.73
CA GLY A 116 12.32 -7.61 -15.52
C GLY A 116 12.89 -8.77 -14.69
N LYS A 117 12.99 -8.62 -13.38
CA LYS A 117 13.36 -9.65 -12.40
C LYS A 117 12.12 -10.48 -12.04
N ALA A 118 12.31 -11.71 -11.57
CA ALA A 118 11.23 -12.54 -11.05
C ALA A 118 10.47 -11.82 -9.93
N ALA A 119 9.16 -12.01 -9.86
CA ALA A 119 8.35 -11.41 -8.81
C ALA A 119 8.76 -11.96 -7.45
N LYS A 120 8.99 -11.07 -6.50
CA LYS A 120 9.39 -11.38 -5.13
C LYS A 120 8.17 -11.57 -4.25
N LEU A 121 8.29 -12.40 -3.21
CA LEU A 121 7.25 -12.68 -2.23
C LEU A 121 7.64 -12.10 -0.86
N PHE A 122 6.70 -11.44 -0.18
CA PHE A 122 6.91 -10.84 1.13
C PHE A 122 5.76 -11.21 2.07
N PRO A 123 6.00 -12.06 3.07
CA PRO A 123 5.02 -12.37 4.11
C PRO A 123 4.63 -11.09 4.87
N LYS A 124 3.31 -10.90 5.10
CA LYS A 124 2.74 -9.75 5.80
C LYS A 124 1.95 -10.20 7.02
N TYR A 125 2.34 -9.67 8.17
CA TYR A 125 1.79 -10.05 9.47
C TYR A 125 0.84 -8.97 10.01
N ARG A 126 -0.01 -9.31 10.99
CA ARG A 126 -1.05 -8.40 11.53
C ARG A 126 -0.53 -7.20 12.33
N HIS A 127 0.77 -6.97 12.43
CA HIS A 127 1.35 -5.84 13.15
C HIS A 127 0.95 -4.46 12.59
N PHE A 128 0.46 -4.43 11.35
CA PHE A 128 0.15 -3.23 10.57
C PHE A 128 -1.28 -2.74 10.67
N ILE A 129 -2.13 -3.37 11.45
CA ILE A 129 -3.52 -2.92 11.53
C ILE A 129 -3.54 -1.59 12.32
N GLY A 130 -3.29 -0.49 11.62
CA GLY A 130 -3.84 0.79 12.01
C GLY A 130 -5.36 0.59 12.12
N THR A 131 -5.96 1.13 13.17
CA THR A 131 -7.40 1.06 13.42
C THR A 131 -8.15 1.31 12.11
N ALA A 132 -9.05 0.38 11.76
CA ALA A 132 -9.96 0.57 10.63
C ALA A 132 -10.57 1.98 10.74
N PRO A 133 -10.69 2.73 9.63
CA PRO A 133 -11.27 4.06 9.67
C PRO A 133 -12.60 3.99 10.42
N SER A 134 -12.78 4.90 11.35
CA SER A 134 -13.99 5.01 12.19
C SER A 134 -15.22 4.87 11.30
N ARG A 135 -16.14 4.00 11.68
CA ARG A 135 -17.46 3.86 11.05
C ARG A 135 -18.27 5.12 11.35
N ASN A 136 -18.01 6.18 10.62
CA ASN A 136 -18.88 7.34 10.65
C ASN A 136 -19.95 7.14 9.56
N PRO A 137 -21.21 6.90 9.88
CA PRO A 137 -22.27 6.64 8.90
C PRO A 137 -22.59 7.87 8.02
N THR A 138 -22.10 9.06 8.40
CA THR A 138 -22.20 10.29 7.60
C THR A 138 -20.95 10.55 6.75
N ALA A 139 -19.99 9.61 6.72
CA ALA A 139 -18.78 9.79 5.95
C ALA A 139 -19.09 9.74 4.43
N ALA A 140 -18.38 10.59 3.71
CA ALA A 140 -18.41 10.75 2.28
C ALA A 140 -18.29 9.41 1.53
N LYS A 141 -19.13 9.18 0.52
CA LYS A 141 -19.05 7.99 -0.33
C LYS A 141 -17.97 8.12 -1.39
N GLY A 142 -17.24 7.05 -1.61
CA GLY A 142 -16.15 7.00 -2.56
C GLY A 142 -16.14 5.76 -3.47
N CYS A 143 -15.60 5.92 -4.66
CA CYS A 143 -15.27 4.80 -5.51
C CYS A 143 -13.86 4.29 -5.14
N HIS A 144 -13.82 3.14 -4.48
CA HIS A 144 -12.57 2.44 -4.21
C HIS A 144 -12.37 1.35 -5.26
N ILE A 145 -11.40 1.53 -6.15
CA ILE A 145 -11.03 0.51 -7.14
C ILE A 145 -10.16 -0.54 -6.45
N LEU A 146 -10.79 -1.54 -5.89
CA LEU A 146 -10.16 -2.54 -5.03
C LEU A 146 -10.37 -3.94 -5.57
N SER A 147 -9.29 -4.64 -5.93
CA SER A 147 -9.33 -6.07 -6.22
C SER A 147 -9.30 -6.88 -4.93
N MET A 148 -10.15 -7.90 -4.85
CA MET A 148 -10.19 -8.89 -3.78
C MET A 148 -9.61 -10.24 -4.21
N THR A 149 -9.10 -10.32 -5.45
CA THR A 149 -8.54 -11.56 -6.00
C THR A 149 -7.22 -11.94 -5.33
N TYR A 150 -6.90 -13.19 -5.37
CA TYR A 150 -5.61 -13.74 -4.99
C TYR A 150 -5.06 -14.60 -6.14
N LEU A 151 -3.73 -14.69 -6.17
CA LEU A 151 -3.00 -15.40 -7.22
C LEU A 151 -2.83 -16.88 -6.89
N GLN A 152 -2.69 -17.18 -5.59
CA GLN A 152 -2.49 -18.53 -5.07
C GLN A 152 -3.04 -18.62 -3.66
N VAL A 153 -3.50 -19.81 -3.28
CA VAL A 153 -3.86 -20.17 -1.91
C VAL A 153 -2.89 -21.25 -1.45
N ILE A 154 -2.29 -21.06 -0.31
CA ILE A 154 -1.38 -22.01 0.34
C ILE A 154 -2.13 -22.64 1.51
N ASP A 155 -2.29 -23.95 1.47
CA ASP A 155 -2.86 -24.71 2.59
C ASP A 155 -1.71 -25.07 3.56
N VAL A 156 -1.68 -24.42 4.72
CA VAL A 156 -0.69 -24.67 5.77
C VAL A 156 -1.26 -25.74 6.71
N LEU A 157 -0.71 -26.94 6.67
CA LEU A 157 -1.13 -28.07 7.50
C LEU A 157 -0.68 -27.86 8.93
N ARG A 158 -1.64 -27.94 9.88
CA ARG A 158 -1.39 -27.88 11.32
C ARG A 158 -1.16 -29.26 11.90
N ASN A 159 -0.47 -29.31 13.02
CA ASN A 159 -0.20 -30.58 13.75
C ASN A 159 -1.46 -31.30 14.21
N GLU A 160 -2.58 -30.57 14.36
CA GLU A 160 -3.89 -31.11 14.76
C GLU A 160 -4.71 -31.73 13.59
N GLY A 161 -4.12 -31.79 12.37
CA GLY A 161 -4.76 -32.39 11.20
C GLY A 161 -5.73 -31.46 10.44
N ASN A 162 -5.89 -30.21 10.89
CA ASN A 162 -6.62 -29.15 10.16
C ASN A 162 -5.61 -28.28 9.35
N SER A 163 -6.11 -27.42 8.45
CA SER A 163 -5.28 -26.49 7.70
C SER A 163 -5.72 -25.03 7.91
N THR A 164 -4.76 -24.12 7.77
CA THR A 164 -4.99 -22.67 7.68
C THR A 164 -4.59 -22.21 6.30
N LYS A 165 -5.41 -21.37 5.68
CA LYS A 165 -5.13 -20.83 4.34
C LYS A 165 -4.37 -19.52 4.43
N VAL A 166 -3.26 -19.41 3.69
CA VAL A 166 -2.52 -18.17 3.48
C VAL A 166 -2.62 -17.81 2.00
N VAL A 167 -3.08 -16.61 1.70
CA VAL A 167 -3.25 -16.16 0.31
C VAL A 167 -2.02 -15.43 -0.19
N VAL A 168 -1.64 -15.67 -1.45
CA VAL A 168 -0.66 -14.87 -2.19
C VAL A 168 -1.43 -13.86 -3.05
N THR A 169 -1.19 -12.58 -2.85
CA THR A 169 -1.91 -11.52 -3.56
C THR A 169 -1.08 -10.24 -3.73
N ALA A 170 -1.60 -9.26 -4.46
CA ALA A 170 -1.00 -7.93 -4.51
C ALA A 170 -1.05 -7.25 -3.12
N SER A 171 -0.03 -6.46 -2.78
CA SER A 171 0.03 -5.76 -1.49
C SER A 171 -1.21 -4.91 -1.20
N SER A 172 -1.77 -4.25 -2.23
CA SER A 172 -2.99 -3.43 -2.09
C SER A 172 -4.21 -4.27 -1.68
N SER A 173 -4.43 -5.39 -2.36
CA SER A 173 -5.54 -6.32 -2.05
C SER A 173 -5.38 -6.96 -0.68
N GLY A 174 -4.18 -7.46 -0.37
CA GLY A 174 -3.89 -8.08 0.92
C GLY A 174 -4.03 -7.10 2.09
N THR A 175 -3.58 -5.86 1.92
CA THR A 175 -3.72 -4.80 2.95
C THR A 175 -5.19 -4.48 3.24
N VAL A 176 -6.04 -4.34 2.21
CA VAL A 176 -7.47 -4.10 2.40
C VAL A 176 -8.13 -5.29 3.11
N ARG A 177 -7.84 -6.52 2.67
CA ARG A 177 -8.31 -7.72 3.35
C ARG A 177 -7.90 -7.74 4.82
N MET A 178 -6.64 -7.44 5.12
CA MET A 178 -6.13 -7.41 6.49
C MET A 178 -6.79 -6.32 7.35
N GLN A 179 -6.99 -5.11 6.81
CA GLN A 179 -7.65 -4.00 7.52
C GLN A 179 -9.11 -4.29 7.90
N HIS A 180 -9.80 -5.07 7.08
CA HIS A 180 -11.21 -5.43 7.32
C HIS A 180 -11.39 -6.87 7.86
N ASP A 181 -10.30 -7.54 8.23
CA ASP A 181 -10.31 -8.95 8.68
C ASP A 181 -11.00 -9.92 7.71
N LEU A 182 -10.81 -9.70 6.42
CA LEU A 182 -11.39 -10.51 5.34
C LEU A 182 -10.45 -11.69 5.02
N THR A 183 -10.54 -12.74 5.79
CA THR A 183 -9.83 -14.00 5.48
C THR A 183 -10.54 -14.74 4.34
N ILE A 184 -9.85 -15.67 3.68
CA ILE A 184 -10.42 -16.42 2.55
C ILE A 184 -11.63 -17.26 2.98
N GLU A 185 -11.66 -17.75 4.22
CA GLU A 185 -12.77 -18.52 4.76
C GLU A 185 -14.06 -17.69 4.85
N LYS A 186 -13.94 -16.38 4.99
CA LYS A 186 -15.08 -15.44 5.03
C LYS A 186 -15.57 -15.01 3.65
N ASP A 187 -14.86 -15.35 2.56
CA ASP A 187 -15.17 -14.83 1.21
C ASP A 187 -16.63 -15.10 0.81
N ALA A 188 -17.17 -16.28 1.11
CA ALA A 188 -18.56 -16.63 0.78
C ALA A 188 -19.61 -15.74 1.47
N GLU A 189 -19.28 -15.15 2.62
CA GLU A 189 -20.15 -14.23 3.35
C GLU A 189 -19.94 -12.80 2.90
N VAL A 190 -18.67 -12.37 2.81
CA VAL A 190 -18.33 -10.98 2.56
C VAL A 190 -18.57 -10.56 1.11
N ILE A 191 -18.58 -11.50 0.15
CA ILE A 191 -18.90 -11.20 -1.26
C ILE A 191 -20.27 -10.53 -1.42
N LYS A 192 -21.21 -10.80 -0.52
CA LYS A 192 -22.56 -10.21 -0.48
C LYS A 192 -22.60 -8.78 0.07
N MET A 193 -21.49 -8.31 0.64
CA MET A 193 -21.42 -7.06 1.36
C MET A 193 -20.95 -5.90 0.46
N THR A 194 -21.16 -4.68 0.96
CA THR A 194 -20.51 -3.47 0.50
C THR A 194 -19.72 -2.90 1.67
N LEU A 195 -18.45 -2.57 1.47
CA LEU A 195 -17.66 -1.95 2.53
C LEU A 195 -18.24 -0.58 2.88
N PRO A 196 -18.15 -0.14 4.15
CA PRO A 196 -18.58 1.20 4.53
C PRO A 196 -17.96 2.28 3.64
N ASN A 197 -18.80 3.25 3.25
CA ASN A 197 -18.38 4.41 2.44
C ASN A 197 -17.82 4.08 1.05
N THR A 198 -18.07 2.87 0.52
CA THR A 198 -17.73 2.53 -0.87
C THR A 198 -19.00 2.44 -1.73
N THR A 199 -18.87 2.74 -3.01
CA THR A 199 -19.96 2.60 -3.98
C THR A 199 -20.11 1.16 -4.47
N SER A 200 -19.00 0.48 -4.69
CA SER A 200 -18.99 -0.87 -5.29
C SER A 200 -19.14 -1.97 -4.22
N PRO A 201 -20.01 -2.96 -4.46
CA PRO A 201 -20.02 -4.19 -3.68
C PRO A 201 -18.69 -4.92 -3.71
N ILE A 202 -18.37 -5.70 -2.66
CA ILE A 202 -17.14 -6.52 -2.59
C ILE A 202 -17.05 -7.49 -3.78
N ALA A 203 -18.21 -8.00 -4.25
CA ALA A 203 -18.29 -8.89 -5.41
C ALA A 203 -17.57 -8.33 -6.66
N VAL A 204 -17.57 -7.01 -6.87
CA VAL A 204 -16.83 -6.38 -7.99
C VAL A 204 -15.34 -6.69 -7.89
N GLY A 205 -14.77 -6.69 -6.68
CA GLY A 205 -13.37 -6.98 -6.44
C GLY A 205 -12.94 -8.43 -6.80
N HIS A 206 -13.88 -9.35 -6.98
CA HIS A 206 -13.61 -10.74 -7.38
C HIS A 206 -13.61 -10.96 -8.90
N ILE A 207 -13.96 -9.96 -9.70
CA ILE A 207 -13.90 -10.02 -11.16
C ILE A 207 -12.43 -10.06 -11.60
N ARG A 208 -12.04 -11.03 -12.41
CA ARG A 208 -10.65 -11.21 -12.88
C ARG A 208 -10.39 -10.52 -14.20
N ASN A 209 -11.40 -10.44 -15.09
CA ASN A 209 -11.26 -9.68 -16.32
C ASN A 209 -11.08 -8.20 -16.00
N TYR A 210 -9.94 -7.64 -16.43
CA TYR A 210 -9.53 -6.27 -16.06
C TYR A 210 -10.52 -5.19 -16.52
N ARG A 211 -11.02 -5.31 -17.76
CA ARG A 211 -11.98 -4.35 -18.31
C ARG A 211 -13.33 -4.42 -17.57
N SER A 212 -13.86 -5.62 -17.38
CA SER A 212 -15.13 -5.83 -16.67
C SER A 212 -15.05 -5.37 -15.20
N PHE A 213 -13.93 -5.62 -14.54
CA PHE A 213 -13.65 -5.15 -13.18
C PHE A 213 -13.75 -3.61 -13.09
N LEU A 214 -13.10 -2.87 -14.01
CA LEU A 214 -13.15 -1.42 -14.03
C LEU A 214 -14.53 -0.87 -14.43
N LEU A 215 -15.18 -1.49 -15.41
CA LEU A 215 -16.53 -1.11 -15.84
C LEU A 215 -17.57 -1.28 -14.72
N MET A 216 -17.45 -2.31 -13.91
CA MET A 216 -18.34 -2.51 -12.77
C MET A 216 -18.09 -1.48 -11.67
N HIS A 217 -16.83 -1.10 -11.40
CA HIS A 217 -16.54 0.03 -10.52
C HIS A 217 -17.10 1.35 -11.07
N ALA A 218 -16.98 1.58 -12.37
CA ALA A 218 -17.56 2.76 -13.04
C ALA A 218 -19.08 2.79 -12.94
N LEU A 219 -19.75 1.65 -13.16
CA LEU A 219 -21.22 1.52 -13.07
C LEU A 219 -21.74 1.94 -11.68
N PHE A 220 -21.18 1.38 -10.62
CA PHE A 220 -21.59 1.70 -9.26
C PHE A 220 -21.18 3.13 -8.84
N ALA A 221 -20.08 3.67 -9.38
CA ALA A 221 -19.72 5.07 -9.19
C ALA A 221 -20.70 6.01 -9.90
N LEU A 222 -21.07 5.72 -11.15
CA LEU A 222 -22.04 6.52 -11.92
C LEU A 222 -23.45 6.49 -11.30
N ALA A 223 -23.84 5.36 -10.73
CA ALA A 223 -25.13 5.23 -10.03
C ALA A 223 -25.19 6.09 -8.75
N GLU A 224 -24.05 6.40 -8.14
CA GLU A 224 -23.96 7.30 -6.98
C GLU A 224 -23.83 8.75 -7.43
N GLU A 225 -24.79 9.60 -7.02
CA GLU A 225 -24.80 11.02 -7.38
C GLU A 225 -23.85 11.85 -6.51
N ASN A 226 -23.76 11.51 -5.22
CA ASN A 226 -23.00 12.28 -4.23
C ASN A 226 -21.60 11.68 -3.98
N LEU A 227 -20.92 11.27 -5.06
CA LEU A 227 -19.56 10.76 -4.97
C LEU A 227 -18.58 11.88 -4.60
N THR A 228 -17.80 11.67 -3.54
CA THR A 228 -16.88 12.69 -3.04
C THR A 228 -15.42 12.37 -3.30
N PHE A 229 -15.05 11.11 -3.54
CA PHE A 229 -13.67 10.76 -3.85
C PHE A 229 -13.52 9.47 -4.69
N PHE A 230 -12.40 9.41 -5.39
CA PHE A 230 -11.87 8.18 -5.99
C PHE A 230 -10.61 7.74 -5.27
N TYR A 231 -10.50 6.44 -5.09
CA TYR A 231 -9.30 5.79 -4.58
C TYR A 231 -8.87 4.67 -5.52
N ALA A 232 -7.70 4.82 -6.11
CA ALA A 232 -7.08 3.81 -6.97
C ALA A 232 -5.64 3.54 -6.51
N THR A 233 -5.13 2.33 -6.76
CA THR A 233 -3.73 2.04 -6.43
C THR A 233 -2.80 2.88 -7.30
N TYR A 234 -3.01 2.89 -8.61
CA TYR A 234 -2.18 3.62 -9.57
C TYR A 234 -3.04 4.60 -10.38
N SER A 235 -2.43 5.69 -10.78
CA SER A 235 -3.07 6.70 -11.64
C SER A 235 -3.50 6.16 -13.02
N THR A 236 -2.77 5.19 -13.55
CA THR A 236 -3.14 4.48 -14.79
C THR A 236 -4.44 3.71 -14.63
N LEU A 237 -4.64 3.04 -13.49
CA LEU A 237 -5.89 2.32 -13.19
C LEU A 237 -7.11 3.25 -13.19
N PHE A 238 -6.95 4.47 -12.65
CA PHE A 238 -7.99 5.50 -12.69
C PHE A 238 -8.27 5.97 -14.12
N LEU A 239 -7.21 6.20 -14.92
CA LEU A 239 -7.39 6.64 -16.33
C LEU A 239 -8.04 5.55 -17.19
N ASP A 240 -7.67 4.28 -17.00
CA ASP A 240 -8.27 3.15 -17.71
C ASP A 240 -9.77 3.02 -17.36
N LEU A 241 -10.14 3.24 -16.07
CA LEU A 241 -11.54 3.28 -15.66
C LEU A 241 -12.32 4.38 -16.42
N ILE A 242 -11.75 5.59 -16.51
CA ILE A 242 -12.41 6.69 -17.23
C ILE A 242 -12.52 6.39 -18.73
N MET A 243 -11.49 5.85 -19.34
CA MET A 243 -11.49 5.47 -20.75
C MET A 243 -12.56 4.40 -21.05
N PHE A 244 -12.62 3.34 -20.27
CA PHE A 244 -13.64 2.30 -20.45
C PHE A 244 -15.05 2.80 -20.14
N MET A 245 -15.20 3.72 -19.19
CA MET A 245 -16.47 4.39 -18.89
C MET A 245 -16.97 5.21 -20.08
N GLU A 246 -16.09 5.92 -20.79
CA GLU A 246 -16.43 6.64 -22.02
C GLU A 246 -16.85 5.67 -23.15
N GLU A 247 -16.09 4.61 -23.36
CA GLU A 247 -16.37 3.62 -24.40
C GLU A 247 -17.71 2.92 -24.20
N GLU A 248 -18.10 2.61 -22.97
CA GLU A 248 -19.34 1.90 -22.62
C GLU A 248 -20.43 2.83 -22.08
N TRP A 249 -20.33 4.14 -22.33
CA TRP A 249 -21.23 5.15 -21.76
C TRP A 249 -22.70 4.77 -21.90
N ALA A 250 -23.15 4.47 -23.11
CA ALA A 250 -24.54 4.12 -23.39
C ALA A 250 -25.00 2.83 -22.65
N THR A 251 -24.13 1.81 -22.60
CA THR A 251 -24.39 0.55 -21.90
C THR A 251 -24.54 0.78 -20.39
N LEU A 252 -23.65 1.57 -19.79
CA LEU A 252 -23.67 1.89 -18.37
C LEU A 252 -24.92 2.70 -17.99
N LEU A 253 -25.31 3.68 -18.81
CA LEU A 253 -26.51 4.48 -18.56
C LEU A 253 -27.78 3.63 -18.64
N ASN A 254 -27.89 2.78 -19.64
CA ASN A 254 -29.02 1.83 -19.76
C ASN A 254 -29.10 0.89 -18.55
N SER A 255 -27.94 0.46 -18.03
CA SER A 255 -27.87 -0.39 -16.85
C SER A 255 -28.36 0.35 -15.59
N ILE A 256 -28.00 1.63 -15.42
CA ILE A 256 -28.47 2.47 -14.30
C ILE A 256 -29.98 2.72 -14.42
N GLU A 257 -30.47 3.03 -15.62
CA GLU A 257 -31.89 3.29 -15.87
C GLU A 257 -32.77 2.13 -15.45
N ASN A 258 -32.38 0.91 -15.85
CA ASN A 258 -33.18 -0.30 -15.69
C ASN A 258 -32.82 -1.14 -14.46
N GLY A 259 -31.72 -0.85 -13.76
CA GLY A 259 -31.21 -1.65 -12.65
C GLY A 259 -30.68 -3.03 -13.09
N ILE A 260 -30.13 -3.12 -14.30
CA ILE A 260 -29.70 -4.39 -14.91
C ILE A 260 -28.17 -4.41 -15.00
N ILE A 261 -27.55 -5.45 -14.42
CA ILE A 261 -26.10 -5.66 -14.56
C ILE A 261 -25.79 -6.06 -16.00
N PRO A 262 -24.89 -5.33 -16.73
CA PRO A 262 -24.55 -5.63 -18.11
C PRO A 262 -23.82 -6.98 -18.22
N ASP A 263 -23.85 -7.57 -19.41
CA ASP A 263 -23.21 -8.87 -19.66
C ASP A 263 -21.78 -8.69 -20.18
N PHE A 264 -20.88 -8.29 -19.27
CA PHE A 264 -19.45 -8.21 -19.56
C PHE A 264 -18.76 -9.57 -19.31
N GLU A 265 -17.55 -9.69 -19.81
CA GLU A 265 -16.74 -10.91 -19.68
C GLU A 265 -16.45 -11.24 -18.20
N ASP A 266 -16.43 -12.55 -17.85
CA ASP A 266 -16.09 -13.07 -16.52
C ASP A 266 -17.01 -12.56 -15.38
N MET A 267 -18.32 -12.35 -15.66
CA MET A 267 -19.27 -11.81 -14.69
C MET A 267 -20.16 -12.89 -14.03
N HIS A 268 -20.22 -14.10 -14.59
CA HIS A 268 -21.19 -15.13 -14.22
C HIS A 268 -21.10 -15.52 -12.72
N HIS A 269 -19.89 -15.58 -12.17
CA HIS A 269 -19.64 -16.02 -10.79
C HIS A 269 -19.94 -14.95 -9.72
N VAL A 270 -20.16 -13.69 -10.13
CA VAL A 270 -20.46 -12.58 -9.21
C VAL A 270 -21.82 -11.94 -9.47
N ARG A 271 -22.45 -12.22 -10.59
CA ARG A 271 -23.71 -11.59 -11.06
C ARG A 271 -24.81 -11.62 -10.01
N GLU A 272 -25.07 -12.78 -9.40
CA GLU A 272 -26.11 -12.95 -8.37
C GLU A 272 -25.92 -12.05 -7.14
N TYR A 273 -24.67 -11.63 -6.84
CA TYR A 273 -24.35 -10.73 -5.73
C TYR A 273 -24.44 -9.26 -6.12
N LEU A 274 -24.35 -8.95 -7.42
CA LEU A 274 -24.38 -7.58 -7.95
C LEU A 274 -25.79 -7.12 -8.29
N GLU A 275 -26.63 -7.99 -8.85
CA GLU A 275 -28.02 -7.66 -9.25
C GLU A 275 -28.85 -7.00 -8.14
N PRO A 276 -28.85 -7.50 -6.87
CA PRO A 276 -29.61 -6.86 -5.81
C PRO A 276 -29.08 -5.49 -5.36
N LYS A 277 -27.89 -5.09 -5.83
CA LYS A 277 -27.19 -3.88 -5.41
C LYS A 277 -27.36 -2.71 -6.38
N LEU A 278 -27.78 -2.98 -7.62
CA LEU A 278 -28.07 -1.97 -8.61
C LEU A 278 -29.58 -1.78 -8.75
N LEU A 279 -30.10 -0.70 -8.19
CA LEU A 279 -31.52 -0.39 -8.30
C LEU A 279 -31.77 0.51 -9.53
N PRO A 280 -32.94 0.38 -10.22
CA PRO A 280 -33.30 1.28 -11.32
C PRO A 280 -33.28 2.74 -10.88
N ASN A 281 -32.66 3.61 -11.69
CA ASN A 281 -32.59 5.03 -11.41
C ASN A 281 -32.69 5.88 -12.70
N LEU A 282 -33.93 6.05 -13.17
CA LEU A 282 -34.24 6.80 -14.36
C LEU A 282 -33.77 8.26 -14.27
N SER A 283 -33.97 8.91 -13.11
CA SER A 283 -33.57 10.32 -12.93
C SER A 283 -32.06 10.49 -13.06
N ARG A 284 -31.26 9.60 -12.46
CA ARG A 284 -29.80 9.64 -12.59
C ARG A 284 -29.35 9.38 -14.02
N ALA A 285 -29.93 8.40 -14.69
CA ALA A 285 -29.62 8.09 -16.08
C ALA A 285 -29.93 9.28 -17.02
N GLN A 286 -31.03 9.98 -16.80
CA GLN A 286 -31.38 11.19 -17.57
C GLN A 286 -30.37 12.33 -17.35
N LYS A 287 -30.00 12.62 -16.08
CA LYS A 287 -28.97 13.64 -15.79
C LYS A 287 -27.64 13.32 -16.48
N LEU A 288 -27.22 12.03 -16.44
CA LEU A 288 -26.00 11.61 -17.11
C LEU A 288 -26.06 11.73 -18.63
N ARG A 289 -27.24 11.47 -19.27
CA ARG A 289 -27.43 11.70 -20.71
C ARG A 289 -27.35 13.15 -21.08
N GLU A 290 -27.87 14.05 -20.23
CA GLU A 290 -27.78 15.52 -20.44
C GLU A 290 -26.34 16.02 -20.37
N ILE A 291 -25.53 15.48 -19.45
CA ILE A 291 -24.09 15.75 -19.36
C ILE A 291 -23.37 15.23 -20.62
N GLY A 292 -23.72 14.03 -21.06
CA GLY A 292 -23.14 13.35 -22.22
C GLY A 292 -21.71 12.83 -22.02
N GLU A 293 -21.14 12.33 -23.11
CA GLU A 293 -19.75 11.89 -23.17
C GLU A 293 -18.79 13.08 -23.00
N SER A 294 -17.52 12.80 -22.63
CA SER A 294 -16.55 13.87 -22.33
C SER A 294 -16.22 14.78 -23.52
N LYS A 295 -16.26 14.25 -24.75
CA LYS A 295 -15.93 14.97 -26.01
C LYS A 295 -14.64 15.79 -25.92
N GLY A 296 -13.73 15.42 -25.03
CA GLY A 296 -12.50 16.16 -24.79
C GLY A 296 -12.66 17.44 -23.96
N GLU A 297 -13.80 17.66 -23.30
CA GLU A 297 -14.01 18.81 -22.43
C GLU A 297 -13.28 18.65 -21.09
N SER A 298 -12.65 19.74 -20.64
CA SER A 298 -12.02 19.77 -19.30
C SER A 298 -13.07 19.79 -18.20
N GLY A 299 -12.81 19.06 -17.10
CA GLY A 299 -13.72 19.05 -15.94
C GLY A 299 -14.96 18.18 -16.11
N TRP A 300 -14.96 17.26 -17.07
CA TRP A 300 -16.10 16.37 -17.31
C TRP A 300 -16.53 15.58 -16.08
N LEU A 301 -15.59 15.06 -15.31
CA LEU A 301 -15.90 14.29 -14.10
C LEU A 301 -16.55 15.14 -13.00
N PHE A 302 -16.21 16.42 -12.91
CA PHE A 302 -16.86 17.34 -11.99
C PHE A 302 -18.31 17.65 -12.39
N LYS A 303 -18.65 17.61 -13.71
CA LYS A 303 -20.04 17.70 -14.17
C LYS A 303 -20.85 16.46 -13.74
N ILE A 304 -20.23 15.26 -13.80
CA ILE A 304 -20.86 14.00 -13.38
C ILE A 304 -21.06 13.96 -11.85
N TRP A 305 -20.06 14.39 -11.09
CA TRP A 305 -20.04 14.39 -9.63
C TRP A 305 -19.65 15.77 -9.09
N PRO A 306 -20.63 16.68 -8.92
CA PRO A 306 -20.35 18.03 -8.42
C PRO A 306 -19.78 18.07 -7.00
N GLU A 307 -19.99 17.02 -6.21
CA GLU A 307 -19.45 16.87 -4.85
C GLU A 307 -18.06 16.21 -4.81
N LEU A 308 -17.47 15.90 -5.98
CA LEU A 308 -16.16 15.26 -6.07
C LEU A 308 -15.06 16.21 -5.58
N GLN A 309 -14.41 15.85 -4.49
CA GLN A 309 -13.38 16.65 -3.82
C GLN A 309 -11.96 16.20 -4.18
N GLN A 310 -11.72 14.88 -4.32
CA GLN A 310 -10.37 14.39 -4.55
C GLN A 310 -10.30 13.05 -5.29
N VAL A 311 -9.19 12.86 -5.98
CA VAL A 311 -8.73 11.56 -6.49
C VAL A 311 -7.42 11.22 -5.80
N LYS A 312 -7.35 10.04 -5.17
CA LYS A 312 -6.17 9.56 -4.46
C LYS A 312 -5.59 8.32 -5.14
N CYS A 313 -4.36 8.43 -5.64
CA CYS A 313 -3.65 7.33 -6.30
C CYS A 313 -2.13 7.56 -6.26
N ILE A 314 -1.33 6.56 -6.63
CA ILE A 314 0.12 6.74 -6.80
C ILE A 314 0.34 7.56 -8.07
N VAL A 315 0.97 8.73 -7.92
CA VAL A 315 1.27 9.71 -8.98
C VAL A 315 2.74 10.13 -8.99
N SER A 316 3.61 9.45 -8.27
CA SER A 316 5.06 9.70 -8.25
C SER A 316 5.81 8.83 -9.27
N GLY A 317 7.06 9.16 -9.53
CA GLY A 317 7.90 8.46 -10.50
C GLY A 317 7.31 8.48 -11.90
N LEU A 318 7.27 7.33 -12.58
CA LEU A 318 6.72 7.20 -13.94
C LEU A 318 5.24 7.57 -14.02
N PHE A 319 4.48 7.40 -12.93
CA PHE A 319 3.06 7.74 -12.87
C PHE A 319 2.80 9.26 -12.91
N ALA A 320 3.80 10.11 -12.65
CA ALA A 320 3.66 11.56 -12.74
C ALA A 320 3.27 12.05 -14.15
N THR A 321 3.62 11.29 -15.18
CA THR A 321 3.26 11.58 -16.58
C THR A 321 1.76 11.57 -16.83
N THR A 322 0.98 10.93 -15.98
CA THR A 322 -0.48 10.85 -16.09
C THR A 322 -1.20 12.08 -15.53
N ILE A 323 -0.54 12.88 -14.67
CA ILE A 323 -1.15 14.02 -13.95
C ILE A 323 -1.85 15.01 -14.88
N PRO A 324 -1.26 15.45 -16.02
CA PRO A 324 -1.93 16.39 -16.90
C PRO A 324 -3.27 15.86 -17.44
N LYS A 325 -3.32 14.56 -17.80
CA LYS A 325 -4.56 13.93 -18.32
C LYS A 325 -5.61 13.79 -17.21
N ILE A 326 -5.20 13.40 -16.01
CA ILE A 326 -6.10 13.34 -14.84
C ILE A 326 -6.66 14.73 -14.54
N ARG A 327 -5.82 15.76 -14.51
CA ARG A 327 -6.22 17.14 -14.28
C ARG A 327 -7.21 17.64 -15.33
N HIS A 328 -7.02 17.24 -16.59
CA HIS A 328 -7.95 17.57 -17.66
C HIS A 328 -9.37 17.02 -17.38
N TYR A 329 -9.48 15.73 -17.03
CA TYR A 329 -10.78 15.13 -16.72
C TYR A 329 -11.44 15.72 -15.46
N LEU A 330 -10.64 16.02 -14.43
CA LEU A 330 -11.13 16.53 -13.15
C LEU A 330 -11.49 18.01 -13.17
N GLY A 331 -10.79 18.82 -13.97
CA GLY A 331 -10.86 20.28 -13.87
C GLY A 331 -10.04 20.81 -12.67
N PRO A 332 -10.06 22.13 -12.41
CA PRO A 332 -9.26 22.76 -11.36
C PRO A 332 -9.79 22.51 -9.94
N GLU A 333 -11.09 22.24 -9.78
CA GLU A 333 -11.76 22.18 -8.47
C GLU A 333 -11.42 20.92 -7.67
N VAL A 334 -11.15 19.81 -8.36
CA VAL A 334 -10.91 18.51 -7.72
C VAL A 334 -9.44 18.32 -7.38
N LEU A 335 -9.13 17.96 -6.15
CA LEU A 335 -7.76 17.73 -5.71
C LEU A 335 -7.21 16.38 -6.22
N ILE A 336 -5.97 16.39 -6.70
CA ILE A 336 -5.20 15.17 -6.89
C ILE A 336 -4.35 14.97 -5.64
N ASN A 337 -4.43 13.79 -5.03
CA ASN A 337 -3.67 13.46 -3.83
C ASN A 337 -2.81 12.21 -4.08
N SER A 338 -1.56 12.26 -3.67
CA SER A 338 -0.71 11.07 -3.71
C SER A 338 -1.13 10.07 -2.62
N ARG A 339 -1.06 8.78 -2.93
CA ARG A 339 -1.35 7.72 -1.95
C ARG A 339 -0.25 7.58 -0.89
N GLY A 340 0.95 8.07 -1.19
CA GLY A 340 2.16 7.89 -0.40
C GLY A 340 3.22 7.11 -1.16
N MET A 341 4.33 6.83 -0.51
CA MET A 341 5.47 6.09 -1.04
C MET A 341 5.58 4.74 -0.31
N GLY A 342 5.47 3.65 -1.05
CA GLY A 342 5.53 2.31 -0.49
C GLY A 342 5.85 1.25 -1.54
N ALA A 343 6.31 0.11 -1.06
CA ALA A 343 6.63 -1.08 -1.83
C ALA A 343 6.01 -2.33 -1.18
N SER A 344 6.16 -3.48 -1.82
CA SER A 344 5.75 -4.76 -1.22
C SER A 344 6.56 -5.08 0.05
N GLU A 345 7.74 -4.53 0.16
CA GLU A 345 8.69 -4.63 1.27
C GLU A 345 8.21 -3.87 2.51
N GLY A 346 7.78 -2.62 2.33
CA GLY A 346 7.37 -1.75 3.43
C GLY A 346 6.78 -0.43 2.96
N TYR A 347 6.33 0.39 3.91
CA TYR A 347 5.75 1.71 3.66
C TYR A 347 6.73 2.81 4.10
N ILE A 348 7.11 3.70 3.19
CA ILE A 348 8.23 4.62 3.38
C ILE A 348 7.76 6.02 3.75
N GLY A 349 6.71 6.53 3.09
CA GLY A 349 6.29 7.90 3.31
C GLY A 349 4.82 8.17 3.05
N GLU A 350 4.25 9.06 3.85
CA GLU A 350 2.88 9.54 3.73
C GLU A 350 2.83 10.82 2.89
N SER A 351 1.83 10.93 2.00
CA SER A 351 1.62 12.18 1.26
C SER A 351 1.33 13.34 2.22
N CYS A 352 2.06 14.43 2.08
CA CYS A 352 1.93 15.59 2.95
C CYS A 352 1.67 16.91 2.19
N SER A 353 1.52 16.86 0.86
CA SER A 353 1.26 18.06 0.05
C SER A 353 0.26 17.76 -1.06
N PHE A 354 -0.61 18.75 -1.37
CA PHE A 354 -1.51 18.72 -2.52
C PHE A 354 -0.96 19.48 -3.74
N THR A 355 0.09 20.27 -3.53
CA THR A 355 0.76 21.06 -4.59
C THR A 355 2.02 20.39 -5.09
N ASP A 356 2.76 19.71 -4.21
CA ASP A 356 3.91 18.87 -4.56
C ASP A 356 3.54 17.40 -4.31
N LEU A 357 3.04 16.75 -5.34
CA LEU A 357 2.57 15.36 -5.26
C LEU A 357 3.71 14.33 -5.08
N ASN A 358 4.96 14.77 -5.19
CA ASN A 358 6.15 13.96 -4.94
C ASN A 358 6.80 14.29 -3.58
N LEU A 359 6.10 15.01 -2.70
CA LEU A 359 6.58 15.29 -1.34
C LEU A 359 5.90 14.37 -0.34
N PHE A 360 6.71 13.63 0.42
CA PHE A 360 6.26 12.64 1.39
C PHE A 360 6.91 12.91 2.74
N LYS A 361 6.15 12.83 3.80
CA LYS A 361 6.66 12.78 5.16
C LYS A 361 7.03 11.32 5.47
N LEU A 362 8.23 11.08 5.98
CA LEU A 362 8.70 9.74 6.36
C LEU A 362 7.67 9.06 7.26
N ALA A 363 7.30 7.83 6.93
CA ALA A 363 6.41 7.03 7.77
C ALA A 363 7.19 6.44 8.95
N THR A 364 6.64 6.59 10.16
CA THR A 364 7.26 6.13 11.40
C THR A 364 6.81 4.72 11.82
N LYS A 365 6.56 3.84 10.84
CA LYS A 365 6.13 2.45 11.07
C LYS A 365 7.25 1.44 10.91
N GLU A 366 8.25 1.80 10.10
CA GLU A 366 9.44 1.01 9.83
C GLU A 366 10.68 1.80 10.26
N PHE A 367 11.72 1.10 10.63
CA PHE A 367 13.03 1.72 10.83
C PHE A 367 13.74 1.82 9.49
N ILE A 368 14.12 3.04 9.11
CA ILE A 368 14.71 3.35 7.81
C ILE A 368 16.09 3.97 8.00
N GLU A 369 17.08 3.40 7.31
CA GLU A 369 18.44 3.91 7.18
C GLU A 369 18.71 4.36 5.74
N TYR A 370 19.68 5.23 5.57
CA TYR A 370 19.95 5.94 4.34
C TYR A 370 21.43 5.80 3.95
N LEU A 371 21.68 5.38 2.72
CA LEU A 371 23.02 5.35 2.13
C LEU A 371 23.17 6.51 1.16
N ASP A 372 24.10 7.42 1.43
CA ASP A 372 24.45 8.47 0.45
C ASP A 372 24.90 7.79 -0.85
N ILE A 373 24.28 8.15 -1.99
CA ILE A 373 24.55 7.56 -3.31
C ILE A 373 26.00 7.72 -3.77
N MET A 374 26.77 8.58 -3.12
CA MET A 374 28.21 8.80 -3.39
C MET A 374 29.10 7.86 -2.58
N LYS A 375 28.53 7.00 -1.71
CA LYS A 375 29.27 6.07 -0.87
C LYS A 375 29.00 4.61 -1.28
N ASP A 376 29.98 3.75 -1.05
CA ASP A 376 29.82 2.32 -1.28
C ASP A 376 28.83 1.69 -0.28
N PRO A 377 28.01 0.69 -0.72
CA PRO A 377 27.08 -0.03 0.15
C PRO A 377 27.84 -0.77 1.26
N SER A 378 27.76 -0.24 2.48
CA SER A 378 28.36 -0.81 3.68
C SER A 378 27.53 -0.43 4.90
N PRO A 379 27.39 -1.31 5.91
CA PRO A 379 26.73 -0.96 7.17
C PRO A 379 27.27 0.32 7.81
N ALA A 380 28.60 0.54 7.72
CA ALA A 380 29.26 1.71 8.28
C ALA A 380 28.94 3.04 7.56
N ASN A 381 28.42 2.97 6.35
CA ASN A 381 28.06 4.15 5.55
C ASN A 381 26.58 4.51 5.64
N LEU A 382 25.77 3.68 6.32
CA LEU A 382 24.36 3.98 6.57
C LEU A 382 24.24 5.06 7.65
N VAL A 383 23.32 5.99 7.42
CA VAL A 383 22.96 7.03 8.40
C VAL A 383 21.48 6.90 8.77
N PRO A 384 21.12 7.15 10.04
CA PRO A 384 19.73 7.16 10.48
C PRO A 384 19.01 8.46 10.07
N ALA A 385 17.70 8.52 10.28
CA ALA A 385 16.85 9.64 9.88
C ALA A 385 17.26 11.00 10.49
N TRP A 386 17.88 11.02 11.64
CA TRP A 386 18.33 12.25 12.33
C TRP A 386 19.72 12.77 11.87
N GLU A 387 20.37 12.06 10.94
CA GLU A 387 21.68 12.43 10.37
C GLU A 387 21.62 12.72 8.87
N VAL A 388 20.44 12.59 8.23
CA VAL A 388 20.30 12.93 6.81
C VAL A 388 20.37 14.44 6.59
N GLU A 389 20.83 14.86 5.41
CA GLU A 389 21.01 16.26 5.06
C GLU A 389 20.06 16.68 3.93
N THR A 390 19.47 17.86 4.05
CA THR A 390 18.61 18.45 3.02
C THR A 390 19.37 18.63 1.69
N GLY A 391 18.71 18.27 0.59
CA GLY A 391 19.23 18.35 -0.78
C GLY A 391 20.09 17.15 -1.18
N ARG A 392 20.41 16.24 -0.26
CA ARG A 392 21.15 15.02 -0.58
C ARG A 392 20.25 13.90 -1.04
N ARG A 393 20.82 12.99 -1.84
CA ARG A 393 20.17 11.78 -2.34
C ARG A 393 20.69 10.56 -1.62
N TYR A 394 19.79 9.68 -1.29
CA TYR A 394 20.08 8.47 -0.54
C TYR A 394 19.35 7.26 -1.12
N GLU A 395 20.01 6.11 -1.07
CA GLU A 395 19.36 4.82 -1.22
C GLU A 395 18.74 4.38 0.12
N VAL A 396 17.55 3.78 0.08
CA VAL A 396 16.75 3.43 1.27
C VAL A 396 16.99 1.99 1.69
N PHE A 397 17.20 1.77 2.99
CA PHE A 397 17.30 0.46 3.64
C PHE A 397 16.23 0.32 4.72
N LEU A 398 15.54 -0.81 4.73
CA LEU A 398 14.39 -1.05 5.61
C LEU A 398 14.67 -2.10 6.66
N THR A 399 14.32 -1.83 7.92
CA THR A 399 14.11 -2.83 8.95
C THR A 399 12.66 -2.77 9.38
N THR A 400 11.93 -3.87 9.13
CA THR A 400 10.46 -3.85 9.18
C THR A 400 9.91 -4.74 10.30
N ARG A 401 8.70 -4.43 10.75
CA ARG A 401 7.96 -5.29 11.69
C ARG A 401 7.66 -6.67 11.10
N ASP A 402 7.53 -6.77 9.77
CA ASP A 402 7.36 -8.03 9.06
C ASP A 402 8.66 -8.85 8.96
N GLY A 403 9.77 -8.39 9.56
CA GLY A 403 11.00 -9.14 9.76
C GLY A 403 12.05 -9.00 8.67
N LEU A 404 12.03 -7.93 7.89
CA LEU A 404 13.18 -7.53 7.06
C LEU A 404 14.19 -6.78 7.95
N TRP A 405 15.49 -7.04 7.77
CA TRP A 405 16.60 -6.46 8.53
C TRP A 405 17.59 -5.84 7.55
N ARG A 406 17.78 -4.51 7.60
CA ARG A 406 18.64 -3.73 6.66
C ARG A 406 18.47 -4.15 5.21
N TYR A 407 17.21 -4.33 4.81
CA TYR A 407 16.87 -4.75 3.46
C TYR A 407 17.08 -3.61 2.48
N ARG A 408 17.93 -3.84 1.48
CA ARG A 408 18.20 -2.92 0.39
C ARG A 408 17.00 -2.80 -0.52
N LEU A 409 16.33 -1.64 -0.53
CA LEU A 409 15.11 -1.43 -1.33
C LEU A 409 15.41 -1.11 -2.79
N GLU A 410 16.57 -0.56 -3.07
CA GLU A 410 17.02 -0.06 -4.39
C GLU A 410 16.25 1.21 -4.85
N ASP A 411 15.51 1.88 -3.96
CA ASP A 411 14.85 3.16 -4.26
C ASP A 411 15.73 4.31 -3.79
N ILE A 412 15.88 5.33 -4.66
CA ILE A 412 16.58 6.57 -4.38
C ILE A 412 15.57 7.66 -4.02
N ILE A 413 15.84 8.33 -2.91
CA ILE A 413 15.10 9.51 -2.45
C ILE A 413 16.02 10.73 -2.33
N GLU A 414 15.41 11.91 -2.38
CA GLU A 414 16.06 13.17 -2.01
C GLU A 414 15.39 13.68 -0.72
N VAL A 415 16.21 14.12 0.24
CA VAL A 415 15.70 14.78 1.45
C VAL A 415 15.36 16.23 1.11
N ALA A 416 14.08 16.57 1.12
CA ALA A 416 13.60 17.92 0.80
C ALA A 416 13.67 18.90 1.99
N GLY A 417 13.88 18.38 3.19
CA GLY A 417 13.90 19.11 4.46
C GLY A 417 13.27 18.28 5.56
N PHE A 418 12.82 18.96 6.62
CA PHE A 418 12.21 18.33 7.78
C PHE A 418 10.90 19.03 8.13
N ASP A 419 9.96 18.30 8.68
CA ASP A 419 8.73 18.86 9.24
C ASP A 419 9.07 19.74 10.47
N SER A 420 8.54 20.96 10.48
CA SER A 420 8.88 21.94 11.54
C SER A 420 8.24 21.61 12.91
N GLY A 421 7.27 20.70 12.95
CA GLY A 421 6.56 20.32 14.18
C GLY A 421 7.21 19.18 14.94
N ASP A 422 7.74 18.17 14.20
CA ASP A 422 8.26 16.93 14.81
C ASP A 422 9.63 16.50 14.26
N GLY A 423 10.23 17.27 13.35
CA GLY A 423 11.55 16.99 12.79
C GLY A 423 11.61 15.80 11.84
N ILE A 424 10.48 15.19 11.49
CA ILE A 424 10.46 14.03 10.59
C ILE A 424 10.90 14.44 9.18
N PRO A 425 11.82 13.69 8.51
CA PRO A 425 12.28 14.00 7.16
C PRO A 425 11.14 14.06 6.14
N LEU A 426 11.22 15.04 5.26
CA LEU A 426 10.39 15.19 4.07
C LEU A 426 11.19 14.71 2.87
N LEU A 427 10.64 13.78 2.12
CA LEU A 427 11.32 13.01 1.09
C LEU A 427 10.67 13.24 -0.27
N ARG A 428 11.48 13.23 -1.35
CA ARG A 428 11.03 13.10 -2.72
C ARG A 428 11.54 11.80 -3.32
N TYR A 429 10.68 11.07 -3.98
CA TYR A 429 11.09 9.92 -4.78
C TYR A 429 11.86 10.40 -6.01
N VAL A 430 13.02 9.83 -6.27
CA VAL A 430 13.86 10.17 -7.45
C VAL A 430 13.73 9.06 -8.48
N GLU A 431 14.23 7.88 -8.19
CA GLU A 431 14.25 6.74 -9.11
C GLU A 431 14.49 5.42 -8.37
N ARG A 432 14.36 4.32 -9.09
CA ARG A 432 14.78 3.00 -8.62
C ARG A 432 16.03 2.56 -9.36
N LEU A 433 17.02 2.05 -8.62
CA LEU A 433 18.22 1.46 -9.20
C LEU A 433 17.85 0.23 -10.05
N LYS A 434 18.53 0.09 -11.19
CA LYS A 434 18.30 -1.00 -12.16
C LYS A 434 19.08 -2.26 -11.81
#